data_7a7c0c37cbaffd352dcb4b1ca8e6980a
#
_entry.id   7a7c0c37cbaffd352dcb4b1ca8e6980a
#
_cell.length_a   1.000
_cell.length_b   1.000
_cell.length_c   1.000
_cell.angle_alpha   90.00
_cell.angle_beta   90.00
_cell.angle_gamma   90.00
#
_symmetry.space_group_name_H-M   'P 1'
#
loop_
_entity.id
_entity.type
_entity.pdbx_description
1 polymer ?
#
loop_
_entity_poly.entity_id
_entity_poly.type
_entity_poly.pdbx_seq_one_letter_code
_entity_poly.pdbx_strand_id
1 'polypeptide(L)'
;MASPGERLALLRGLMDTDGYIDKGGTCQFYSTSRRLADGVVHLARSLGGIPTRSTKQTSCNGKAGLPCEVITFSLARHNPFLLSRKAARWNPAPQDNGRWIDRIEFESRQPTVCISIDSPDSSYVTEHFIVTHNTIQQLEWASQVYRHGHGNVLILCPLAVQWQTVLEATKFAIETPVR
;
A
#
# COMPACT_ATOMS: atom_id res chain seq x y z
N MET A 1 -19.05 2.55 1.51
CA MET A 1 -17.87 1.73 1.88
C MET A 1 -17.91 1.51 3.40
N ALA A 2 -17.58 0.32 3.90
CA ALA A 2 -17.56 0.05 5.34
C ALA A 2 -16.53 0.94 6.07
N SER A 3 -16.84 1.35 7.30
CA SER A 3 -15.92 2.14 8.13
C SER A 3 -14.63 1.39 8.46
N PRO A 4 -13.54 2.07 8.81
CA PRO A 4 -12.31 1.40 9.24
C PRO A 4 -12.52 0.43 10.40
N GLY A 5 -13.42 0.77 11.35
CA GLY A 5 -13.77 -0.09 12.48
C GLY A 5 -14.46 -1.39 12.06
N GLU A 6 -15.42 -1.31 11.14
CA GLU A 6 -16.10 -2.50 10.61
C GLU A 6 -15.15 -3.41 9.82
N ARG A 7 -14.26 -2.82 9.02
CA ARG A 7 -13.23 -3.57 8.29
C ARG A 7 -12.25 -4.28 9.22
N LEU A 8 -11.84 -3.59 10.30
CA LEU A 8 -10.99 -4.19 11.33
C LEU A 8 -11.70 -5.32 12.08
N ALA A 9 -12.99 -5.15 12.42
CA ALA A 9 -13.78 -6.19 13.07
C ALA A 9 -13.88 -7.45 12.20
N LEU A 10 -14.13 -7.28 10.90
CA LEU A 10 -14.14 -8.39 9.94
C LEU A 10 -12.77 -9.07 9.85
N LEU A 11 -11.69 -8.29 9.73
CA LEU A 11 -10.34 -8.85 9.69
C LEU A 11 -10.01 -9.64 10.95
N ARG A 12 -10.40 -9.14 12.13
CA ARG A 12 -10.21 -9.83 13.41
C ARG A 12 -10.92 -11.19 13.47
N GLY A 13 -12.15 -11.24 13.00
CA GLY A 13 -12.87 -12.52 12.91
C GLY A 13 -12.14 -13.54 12.05
N LEU A 14 -11.68 -13.14 10.88
CA LEU A 14 -10.92 -14.00 9.97
C LEU A 14 -9.56 -14.42 10.56
N MET A 15 -8.86 -13.50 11.20
CA MET A 15 -7.55 -13.78 11.79
C MET A 15 -7.65 -14.61 13.08
N ASP A 16 -8.73 -14.51 13.83
CA ASP A 16 -8.94 -15.32 15.01
C ASP A 16 -9.23 -16.78 14.65
N THR A 17 -9.89 -17.05 13.52
CA THR A 17 -10.14 -18.41 13.01
C THR A 17 -8.91 -18.97 12.29
N ASP A 18 -8.61 -18.50 11.10
CA ASP A 18 -7.63 -19.08 10.16
C ASP A 18 -6.29 -18.31 10.12
N GLY A 19 -6.14 -17.29 10.97
CA GLY A 19 -4.92 -16.51 11.06
C GLY A 19 -3.91 -17.10 12.05
N TYR A 20 -2.66 -16.79 11.81
CA TYR A 20 -1.52 -17.13 12.65
C TYR A 20 -0.69 -15.86 12.91
N ILE A 21 -0.04 -15.82 14.05
CA ILE A 21 0.98 -14.82 14.38
C ILE A 21 2.22 -15.53 14.92
N ASP A 22 3.36 -15.22 14.33
CA ASP A 22 4.63 -15.78 14.77
C ASP A 22 5.17 -15.06 16.03
N LYS A 23 6.34 -15.50 16.51
CA LYS A 23 6.99 -14.90 17.68
C LYS A 23 7.53 -13.50 17.41
N GLY A 24 7.75 -13.15 16.14
CA GLY A 24 8.22 -11.83 15.70
C GLY A 24 7.09 -10.83 15.47
N GLY A 25 5.81 -11.25 15.63
CA GLY A 25 4.66 -10.37 15.42
C GLY A 25 4.16 -10.31 13.96
N THR A 26 4.68 -11.13 13.06
CA THR A 26 4.22 -11.23 11.67
C THR A 26 2.94 -12.03 11.59
N CYS A 27 1.93 -11.44 10.97
CA CYS A 27 0.62 -12.07 10.80
C CYS A 27 0.56 -12.83 9.48
N GLN A 28 -0.04 -14.01 9.52
CA GLN A 28 -0.27 -14.84 8.34
C GLN A 28 -1.72 -15.33 8.32
N PHE A 29 -2.33 -15.31 7.16
CA PHE A 29 -3.65 -15.88 6.92
C PHE A 29 -3.57 -16.97 5.86
N TYR A 30 -4.22 -18.08 6.10
CA TYR A 30 -4.16 -19.27 5.26
C TYR A 30 -5.53 -19.59 4.69
N SER A 31 -5.64 -19.78 3.39
CA SER A 31 -6.90 -20.21 2.76
C SER A 31 -6.68 -20.93 1.44
N THR A 32 -7.47 -21.96 1.18
CA THR A 32 -7.58 -22.59 -0.14
C THR A 32 -8.52 -21.80 -1.07
N SER A 33 -9.30 -20.87 -0.53
CA SER A 33 -10.16 -19.97 -1.29
C SER A 33 -9.38 -18.74 -1.73
N ARG A 34 -9.11 -18.64 -3.03
CA ARG A 34 -8.46 -17.48 -3.63
C ARG A 34 -9.25 -16.19 -3.37
N ARG A 35 -10.58 -16.26 -3.51
CA ARG A 35 -11.47 -15.11 -3.26
C ARG A 35 -11.39 -14.62 -1.81
N LEU A 36 -11.29 -15.52 -0.83
CA LEU A 36 -11.16 -15.14 0.57
C LEU A 36 -9.77 -14.52 0.83
N ALA A 37 -8.72 -15.08 0.24
CA ALA A 37 -7.37 -14.51 0.29
C ALA A 37 -7.33 -13.09 -0.30
N ASP A 38 -7.98 -12.85 -1.44
CA ASP A 38 -8.13 -11.52 -2.04
C ASP A 38 -8.83 -10.54 -1.09
N GLY A 39 -9.88 -11.00 -0.40
CA GLY A 39 -10.58 -10.21 0.61
C GLY A 39 -9.67 -9.81 1.78
N VAL A 40 -8.85 -10.73 2.28
CA VAL A 40 -7.89 -10.44 3.36
C VAL A 40 -6.81 -9.46 2.90
N VAL A 41 -6.30 -9.60 1.67
CA VAL A 41 -5.36 -8.64 1.07
C VAL A 41 -5.97 -7.24 1.02
N HIS A 42 -7.23 -7.13 0.55
CA HIS A 42 -7.95 -5.86 0.49
C HIS A 42 -8.15 -5.25 1.89
N LEU A 43 -8.59 -6.04 2.88
CA LEU A 43 -8.77 -5.57 4.25
C LEU A 43 -7.45 -5.08 4.86
N ALA A 44 -6.38 -5.88 4.74
CA ALA A 44 -5.06 -5.52 5.27
C ALA A 44 -4.55 -4.21 4.66
N ARG A 45 -4.62 -4.05 3.33
CA ARG A 45 -4.23 -2.80 2.63
C ARG A 45 -5.07 -1.62 3.08
N SER A 46 -6.38 -1.81 3.21
CA SER A 46 -7.31 -0.75 3.62
C SER A 46 -7.11 -0.26 5.06
N LEU A 47 -6.36 -1.01 5.86
CA LEU A 47 -5.97 -0.70 7.24
C LEU A 47 -4.50 -0.28 7.37
N GLY A 48 -3.84 0.00 6.24
CA GLY A 48 -2.48 0.49 6.16
C GLY A 48 -1.39 -0.59 6.16
N GLY A 49 -1.75 -1.86 5.98
CA GLY A 49 -0.79 -2.95 5.83
C GLY A 49 -0.25 -3.08 4.41
N ILE A 50 0.89 -3.73 4.27
CA ILE A 50 1.49 -4.11 2.99
C ILE A 50 1.52 -5.64 2.92
N PRO A 51 0.43 -6.29 2.49
CA PRO A 51 0.38 -7.75 2.41
C PRO A 51 1.20 -8.27 1.25
N THR A 52 1.92 -9.34 1.49
CA THR A 52 2.53 -10.18 0.47
C THR A 52 1.75 -11.48 0.34
N ARG A 53 1.80 -12.09 -0.84
CA ARG A 53 1.08 -13.32 -1.16
C ARG A 53 2.03 -14.38 -1.67
N SER A 54 1.88 -15.59 -1.18
CA SER A 54 2.55 -16.78 -1.68
C SER A 54 1.59 -17.96 -1.71
N THR A 55 1.91 -18.99 -2.47
CA THR A 55 1.13 -20.23 -2.53
C THR A 55 1.95 -21.37 -1.95
N LYS A 56 1.33 -22.15 -1.06
CA LYS A 56 1.95 -23.32 -0.43
C LYS A 56 1.16 -24.57 -0.81
N GLN A 57 1.85 -25.62 -1.23
CA GLN A 57 1.23 -26.93 -1.39
C GLN A 57 0.96 -27.52 0.00
N THR A 58 -0.30 -27.84 0.28
CA THR A 58 -0.64 -28.52 1.52
C THR A 58 -0.49 -30.04 1.40
N SER A 59 -0.30 -30.70 2.53
CA SER A 59 -0.32 -32.17 2.59
C SER A 59 -1.00 -32.61 3.88
N CYS A 60 -1.73 -33.73 3.81
CA CYS A 60 -2.34 -34.36 4.96
C CYS A 60 -2.10 -35.87 4.88
N ASN A 61 -1.49 -36.45 5.91
CA ASN A 61 -1.16 -37.88 5.96
C ASN A 61 -0.42 -38.39 4.71
N GLY A 62 0.56 -37.60 4.22
CA GLY A 62 1.37 -37.94 3.05
C GLY A 62 0.66 -37.76 1.69
N LYS A 63 -0.61 -37.37 1.67
CA LYS A 63 -1.34 -37.06 0.43
C LYS A 63 -1.29 -35.56 0.17
N ALA A 64 -1.06 -35.19 -1.11
CA ALA A 64 -1.14 -33.80 -1.54
C ALA A 64 -2.56 -33.27 -1.36
N GLY A 65 -2.69 -32.13 -0.65
CA GLY A 65 -3.92 -31.38 -0.50
C GLY A 65 -4.07 -30.31 -1.57
N LEU A 66 -5.02 -29.41 -1.39
CA LEU A 66 -5.21 -28.27 -2.29
C LEU A 66 -4.11 -27.22 -2.07
N PRO A 67 -3.70 -26.49 -3.12
CA PRO A 67 -2.86 -25.30 -2.95
C PRO A 67 -3.51 -24.33 -1.97
N CYS A 68 -2.72 -23.80 -1.04
CA CYS A 68 -3.16 -22.86 -0.03
C CYS A 68 -2.49 -21.51 -0.24
N GLU A 69 -3.29 -20.47 -0.34
CA GLU A 69 -2.83 -19.08 -0.36
C GLU A 69 -2.37 -18.67 1.04
N VAL A 70 -1.21 -18.09 1.14
CA VAL A 70 -0.63 -17.55 2.36
C VAL A 70 -0.49 -16.04 2.20
N ILE A 71 -1.24 -15.30 2.99
CA ILE A 71 -1.19 -13.84 3.02
C ILE A 71 -0.40 -13.43 4.26
N THR A 72 0.76 -12.82 4.05
CA THR A 72 1.63 -12.35 5.13
C THR A 72 1.58 -10.84 5.21
N PHE A 73 1.30 -10.28 6.38
CA PHE A 73 1.21 -8.84 6.58
C PHE A 73 1.51 -8.44 8.02
N SER A 74 1.71 -7.17 8.23
CA SER A 74 1.74 -6.55 9.56
C SER A 74 0.90 -5.28 9.54
N LEU A 75 0.33 -4.94 10.71
CA LEU A 75 -0.42 -3.69 10.91
C LEU A 75 0.25 -2.92 12.06
N ALA A 76 0.70 -1.71 11.79
CA ALA A 76 1.38 -0.90 12.80
C ALA A 76 0.42 -0.29 13.83
N ARG A 77 -0.83 -0.02 13.44
CA ARG A 77 -1.79 0.74 14.27
C ARG A 77 -2.92 -0.08 14.85
N HIS A 78 -3.14 -1.29 14.35
CA HIS A 78 -4.33 -2.08 14.68
C HIS A 78 -3.95 -3.52 14.96
N ASN A 79 -4.27 -4.00 16.17
CA ASN A 79 -4.14 -5.41 16.47
C ASN A 79 -5.19 -6.21 15.69
N PRO A 80 -4.81 -7.14 14.79
CA PRO A 80 -5.74 -7.90 13.98
C PRO A 80 -6.34 -9.13 14.69
N PHE A 81 -6.21 -9.23 16.00
CA PHE A 81 -6.71 -10.34 16.80
C PHE A 81 -7.52 -9.85 18.00
N LEU A 82 -8.55 -10.61 18.38
CA LEU A 82 -9.29 -10.49 19.64
C LEU A 82 -8.90 -11.59 20.63
N LEU A 83 -8.56 -12.79 20.13
CA LEU A 83 -8.13 -13.89 20.99
C LEU A 83 -6.86 -13.51 21.75
N SER A 84 -6.93 -13.49 23.09
CA SER A 84 -5.86 -13.03 23.98
C SER A 84 -4.51 -13.70 23.70
N ARG A 85 -4.50 -15.01 23.43
CA ARG A 85 -3.28 -15.77 23.11
C ARG A 85 -2.59 -15.31 21.81
N LYS A 86 -3.34 -14.79 20.83
CA LYS A 86 -2.82 -14.24 19.58
C LYS A 86 -2.53 -12.74 19.75
N ALA A 87 -3.44 -12.02 20.36
CA ALA A 87 -3.33 -10.59 20.60
C ALA A 87 -2.09 -10.20 21.43
N ALA A 88 -1.72 -11.02 22.41
CA ALA A 88 -0.53 -10.82 23.24
C ALA A 88 0.81 -10.94 22.47
N ARG A 89 0.80 -11.57 21.31
CA ARG A 89 1.99 -11.68 20.45
C ARG A 89 2.12 -10.52 19.46
N TRP A 90 1.04 -9.74 19.28
CA TRP A 90 1.08 -8.62 18.37
C TRP A 90 2.03 -7.54 18.91
N ASN A 91 3.03 -7.21 18.12
CA ASN A 91 3.98 -6.14 18.41
C ASN A 91 3.88 -5.07 17.30
N PRO A 92 3.40 -3.87 17.61
CA PRO A 92 3.30 -2.78 16.65
C PRO A 92 4.69 -2.15 16.40
N ALA A 93 5.64 -2.91 15.90
CA ALA A 93 6.93 -2.33 15.49
C ALA A 93 6.67 -1.21 14.47
N PRO A 94 7.41 -0.10 14.54
CA PRO A 94 7.36 0.92 13.51
C PRO A 94 7.71 0.26 12.18
N GLN A 95 6.72 0.08 11.32
CA GLN A 95 6.98 -0.35 9.97
C GLN A 95 7.29 0.88 9.14
N ASP A 96 8.42 0.88 8.51
CA ASP A 96 8.62 1.71 7.34
C ASP A 96 7.68 1.18 6.26
N ASN A 97 6.50 1.79 6.18
CA ASN A 97 5.52 1.49 5.15
C ASN A 97 5.87 2.17 3.82
N GLY A 98 7.13 2.56 3.65
CA GLY A 98 7.65 3.10 2.40
C GLY A 98 7.41 2.12 1.26
N ARG A 99 6.95 2.64 0.14
CA ARG A 99 6.85 1.90 -1.11
C ARG A 99 7.94 2.41 -2.02
N TRP A 100 8.69 1.50 -2.59
CA TRP A 100 9.76 1.82 -3.52
C TRP A 100 9.27 1.61 -4.95
N ILE A 101 9.69 2.49 -5.85
CA ILE A 101 9.51 2.27 -7.29
C ILE A 101 10.58 1.26 -7.70
N ASP A 102 10.15 0.06 -8.05
CA ASP A 102 11.04 -1.01 -8.52
C ASP A 102 11.48 -0.76 -9.96
N ARG A 103 10.53 -0.34 -10.81
CA ARG A 103 10.75 -0.20 -12.24
C ARG A 103 9.80 0.80 -12.86
N ILE A 104 10.30 1.56 -13.84
CA ILE A 104 9.51 2.44 -14.70
C ILE A 104 9.73 1.98 -16.13
N GLU A 105 8.63 1.62 -16.80
CA GLU A 105 8.63 1.16 -18.19
C GLU A 105 7.66 1.96 -19.02
N PHE A 106 8.00 2.15 -20.30
CA PHE A 106 7.05 2.74 -21.23
C PHE A 106 5.95 1.70 -21.53
N GLU A 107 4.72 2.05 -21.23
CA GLU A 107 3.57 1.19 -21.52
C GLU A 107 2.91 1.58 -22.83
N SER A 108 2.41 2.81 -22.93
CA SER A 108 1.73 3.30 -24.13
C SER A 108 1.51 4.82 -24.05
N ARG A 109 1.10 5.41 -25.17
CA ARG A 109 0.59 6.78 -25.21
C ARG A 109 -0.93 6.75 -25.20
N GLN A 110 -1.53 7.24 -24.13
CA GLN A 110 -2.99 7.28 -23.96
C GLN A 110 -3.44 8.67 -23.51
N PRO A 111 -4.68 9.07 -23.84
CA PRO A 111 -5.28 10.24 -23.24
C PRO A 111 -5.29 10.09 -21.71
N THR A 112 -4.83 11.13 -21.03
CA THR A 112 -4.82 11.18 -19.55
C THR A 112 -5.73 12.29 -19.07
N VAL A 113 -6.27 12.13 -17.87
CA VAL A 113 -7.11 13.13 -17.21
C VAL A 113 -6.42 13.57 -15.93
N CYS A 114 -6.24 14.86 -15.77
CA CYS A 114 -5.82 15.44 -14.51
C CYS A 114 -7.06 15.61 -13.63
N ILE A 115 -7.05 14.99 -12.45
CA ILE A 115 -8.13 15.10 -11.47
C ILE A 115 -7.86 16.24 -10.50
N SER A 116 -8.90 16.99 -10.14
CA SER A 116 -8.88 17.95 -9.04
C SER A 116 -9.63 17.36 -7.87
N ILE A 117 -9.04 17.43 -6.69
CA ILE A 117 -9.58 16.82 -5.46
C ILE A 117 -9.91 17.94 -4.47
N ASP A 118 -11.13 17.92 -3.97
CA ASP A 118 -11.60 18.81 -2.89
C ASP A 118 -11.23 18.21 -1.53
N SER A 119 -9.92 18.13 -1.29
CA SER A 119 -9.32 17.71 -0.03
C SER A 119 -8.32 18.76 0.41
N PRO A 120 -8.20 19.07 1.71
CA PRO A 120 -7.29 20.10 2.21
C PRO A 120 -5.82 19.88 1.83
N ASP A 121 -5.42 18.62 1.65
CA ASP A 121 -4.07 18.23 1.26
C ASP A 121 -3.98 17.77 -0.20
N SER A 122 -5.08 17.87 -0.97
CA SER A 122 -5.20 17.42 -2.36
C SER A 122 -4.78 15.96 -2.59
N SER A 123 -4.74 15.15 -1.54
CA SER A 123 -4.40 13.74 -1.63
C SER A 123 -5.61 12.88 -2.00
N TYR A 124 -5.35 11.78 -2.70
CA TYR A 124 -6.35 10.78 -3.05
C TYR A 124 -5.79 9.37 -2.91
N VAL A 125 -6.69 8.40 -2.89
CA VAL A 125 -6.35 6.99 -2.74
C VAL A 125 -6.48 6.31 -4.09
N THR A 126 -5.39 5.72 -4.55
CA THR A 126 -5.37 4.90 -5.77
C THR A 126 -5.71 3.45 -5.47
N GLU A 127 -5.68 2.61 -6.49
CA GLU A 127 -5.75 1.16 -6.34
C GLU A 127 -4.71 0.69 -5.31
N HIS A 128 -5.05 -0.34 -4.57
CA HIS A 128 -4.25 -0.88 -3.46
C HIS A 128 -4.09 0.03 -2.24
N PHE A 129 -4.95 1.04 -2.09
CA PHE A 129 -4.93 1.99 -0.96
C PHE A 129 -3.62 2.79 -0.85
N ILE A 130 -3.00 3.10 -1.97
CA ILE A 130 -1.87 4.01 -2.00
C ILE A 130 -2.41 5.43 -1.96
N VAL A 131 -2.06 6.16 -0.91
CA VAL A 131 -2.33 7.60 -0.82
C VAL A 131 -1.30 8.31 -1.68
N THR A 132 -1.76 9.15 -2.57
CA THR A 132 -0.88 9.88 -3.48
C THR A 132 -1.43 11.27 -3.78
N HIS A 133 -0.63 12.08 -4.42
CA HIS A 133 -0.88 13.45 -4.80
C HIS A 133 -0.35 13.68 -6.21
N ASN A 134 -1.14 14.29 -7.09
CA ASN A 134 -0.74 14.44 -8.50
C ASN A 134 0.48 15.33 -8.70
N THR A 135 0.64 16.40 -7.92
CA THR A 135 1.80 17.30 -8.01
C THR A 135 3.10 16.59 -7.65
N ILE A 136 3.11 15.80 -6.58
CA ILE A 136 4.34 15.08 -6.17
C ILE A 136 4.73 14.02 -7.20
N GLN A 137 3.78 13.38 -7.87
CA GLN A 137 4.07 12.44 -8.94
C GLN A 137 4.75 13.13 -10.13
N GLN A 138 4.30 14.32 -10.51
CA GLN A 138 4.91 15.12 -11.57
C GLN A 138 6.32 15.57 -11.19
N LEU A 139 6.50 16.04 -9.97
CA LEU A 139 7.78 16.50 -9.45
C LEU A 139 8.79 15.35 -9.36
N GLU A 140 8.39 14.22 -8.83
CA GLU A 140 9.27 13.05 -8.74
C GLU A 140 9.63 12.51 -10.12
N TRP A 141 8.67 12.43 -11.04
CA TRP A 141 8.95 12.06 -12.42
C TRP A 141 9.97 13.01 -13.06
N ALA A 142 9.77 14.32 -12.92
CA ALA A 142 10.71 15.33 -13.44
C ALA A 142 12.10 15.18 -12.83
N SER A 143 12.19 14.91 -11.52
CA SER A 143 13.44 14.65 -10.82
C SER A 143 14.15 13.41 -11.36
N GLN A 144 13.45 12.33 -11.60
CA GLN A 144 14.02 11.10 -12.17
C GLN A 144 14.54 11.35 -13.60
N VAL A 145 13.77 12.04 -14.44
CA VAL A 145 14.22 12.42 -15.79
C VAL A 145 15.49 13.24 -15.75
N TYR A 146 15.56 14.23 -14.87
CA TYR A 146 16.75 15.06 -14.71
C TYR A 146 17.97 14.25 -14.23
N ARG A 147 17.80 13.40 -13.21
CA ARG A 147 18.89 12.57 -12.64
C ARG A 147 19.44 11.55 -13.63
N HIS A 148 18.62 11.03 -14.51
CA HIS A 148 19.06 10.05 -15.53
C HIS A 148 19.60 10.70 -16.81
N GLY A 149 19.88 11.99 -16.79
CA GLY A 149 20.57 12.68 -17.87
C GLY A 149 19.71 12.97 -19.10
N HIS A 150 18.40 12.92 -18.97
CA HIS A 150 17.46 13.20 -20.06
C HIS A 150 17.19 14.70 -20.27
N GLY A 151 17.89 15.58 -19.51
CA GLY A 151 17.81 17.03 -19.64
C GLY A 151 16.78 17.68 -18.70
N ASN A 152 16.55 18.98 -18.91
CA ASN A 152 15.60 19.75 -18.11
C ASN A 152 14.14 19.37 -18.43
N VAL A 153 13.31 19.37 -17.41
CA VAL A 153 11.87 19.13 -17.55
C VAL A 153 11.10 20.42 -17.36
N LEU A 154 10.19 20.72 -18.27
CA LEU A 154 9.26 21.83 -18.15
C LEU A 154 7.90 21.31 -17.71
N ILE A 155 7.42 21.78 -16.55
CA ILE A 155 6.08 21.50 -16.05
C ILE A 155 5.20 22.73 -16.33
N LEU A 156 4.22 22.58 -17.20
CA LEU A 156 3.22 23.60 -17.45
C LEU A 156 2.05 23.42 -16.50
N CYS A 157 1.77 24.45 -15.71
CA CYS A 157 0.64 24.46 -14.78
C CYS A 157 -0.10 25.80 -14.82
N PRO A 158 -1.36 25.88 -14.39
CA PRO A 158 -2.06 27.12 -14.21
C PRO A 158 -1.31 28.06 -13.26
N LEU A 159 -1.31 29.36 -13.53
CA LEU A 159 -0.58 30.36 -12.74
C LEU A 159 -0.93 30.30 -11.24
N ALA A 160 -2.18 29.99 -10.92
CA ALA A 160 -2.66 29.89 -9.54
C ALA A 160 -1.98 28.77 -8.72
N VAL A 161 -1.45 27.72 -9.38
CA VAL A 161 -0.81 26.58 -8.69
C VAL A 161 0.71 26.58 -8.84
N GLN A 162 1.30 27.54 -9.53
CA GLN A 162 2.74 27.60 -9.75
C GLN A 162 3.52 27.65 -8.44
N TRP A 163 3.19 28.56 -7.55
CA TRP A 163 3.82 28.70 -6.25
C TRP A 163 3.60 27.49 -5.34
N GLN A 164 2.41 26.90 -5.42
CA GLN A 164 2.13 25.67 -4.68
C GLN A 164 3.04 24.53 -5.13
N THR A 165 3.28 24.39 -6.43
CA THR A 165 4.18 23.36 -6.98
C THR A 165 5.62 23.55 -6.45
N VAL A 166 6.12 24.78 -6.37
CA VAL A 166 7.45 25.06 -5.80
C VAL A 166 7.50 24.76 -4.30
N LEU A 167 6.46 25.15 -3.55
CA LEU A 167 6.36 24.85 -2.12
C LEU A 167 6.30 23.34 -1.85
N GLU A 168 5.58 22.59 -2.65
CA GLU A 168 5.49 21.15 -2.54
C GLU A 168 6.82 20.46 -2.84
N ALA A 169 7.58 20.94 -3.83
CA ALA A 169 8.94 20.43 -4.07
C ALA A 169 9.80 20.54 -2.81
N THR A 170 9.72 21.66 -2.08
CA THR A 170 10.43 21.84 -0.81
C THR A 170 9.88 20.93 0.28
N LYS A 171 8.56 20.86 0.42
CA LYS A 171 7.87 20.04 1.43
C LYS A 171 8.22 18.55 1.31
N PHE A 172 8.35 18.06 0.09
CA PHE A 172 8.64 16.65 -0.20
C PHE A 172 10.13 16.38 -0.46
N ALA A 173 11.00 17.32 -0.13
CA ALA A 173 12.45 17.21 -0.26
C ALA A 173 12.90 16.74 -1.67
N ILE A 174 12.27 17.28 -2.71
CA ILE A 174 12.71 17.06 -4.10
C ILE A 174 14.07 17.73 -4.28
N GLU A 175 15.11 16.94 -4.45
CA GLU A 175 16.51 17.44 -4.53
C GLU A 175 16.81 18.19 -5.84
N THR A 176 16.03 17.97 -6.90
CA THR A 176 16.18 18.64 -8.18
C THR A 176 15.70 20.10 -8.07
N PRO A 177 16.48 21.09 -8.52
CA PRO A 177 16.08 22.48 -8.44
C PRO A 177 14.78 22.75 -9.22
N VAL A 178 13.77 23.28 -8.54
CA VAL A 178 12.51 23.73 -9.13
C VAL A 178 12.50 25.26 -9.16
N ARG A 179 12.25 25.86 -10.33
CA ARG A 179 12.26 27.32 -10.55
C ARG A 179 10.99 27.76 -11.25
#